data_88235a6c9fb1129fcdab2725d1ff89fa
#
_entry.id   88235a6c9fb1129fcdab2725d1ff89fa
#
_cell.length_a   1.000
_cell.length_b   1.000
_cell.length_c   1.000
_cell.angle_alpha   90.00
_cell.angle_beta   90.00
_cell.angle_gamma   90.00
#
_symmetry.space_group_name_H-M   'P 1'
#
loop_
_entity.id
_entity.type
_entity.pdbx_description
1 polymer ?
#
loop_
_entity_poly.entity_id
_entity_poly.type
_entity_poly.pdbx_seq_one_letter_code
_entity_poly.pdbx_strand_id
1 'polypeptide(L)'
;MAKQKFERTKPHVNIGTIGHIDHGKTTLTAAITKYLAMQGGAEYTDYSSIDKAPEERERGITINTAHVEYETAKRHYAHVDCPGHADYIKNMITGAAQMDGAILVIAASDGPMAQTREHLLLARQVNVPSVLVFLNKCDQVDDEELLELVEMEVRELLDFYGFPGDDTPIIRGSALNALVSESTDPNAPEYACIKELMDAVDTWIPTPDRKEDMPFLMPVEDVFTISGRGTVATGRVERGQRKLNEKVEIVGLSDEKRETVVTGIEMFHKLLDYAEAGDNIGALLRGVAKTEIERGQVLSKPGSIHPHTKFVGQVYVLTKDEGGRHTPFFNNYRPQFYFRTTDVTGIITLPEGTEMCMPGDNVDMNVELITPIAIENGLRFAIREGGRTVGSGVVIGINE
;
A
#
# COMPACT_ATOMS: atom_id res chain seq x y z
N MET A 1 -28.52 1.74 -16.06
CA MET A 1 -27.58 1.55 -17.16
C MET A 1 -26.82 0.25 -16.92
N ALA A 2 -26.50 -0.54 -17.95
CA ALA A 2 -25.64 -1.70 -17.79
C ALA A 2 -24.23 -1.20 -17.45
N LYS A 3 -23.56 -1.81 -16.45
CA LYS A 3 -22.17 -1.48 -16.13
C LYS A 3 -21.26 -1.83 -17.31
N GLN A 4 -20.27 -1.00 -17.57
CA GLN A 4 -19.26 -1.27 -18.58
C GLN A 4 -18.41 -2.48 -18.18
N LYS A 5 -17.91 -3.20 -19.17
CA LYS A 5 -16.94 -4.26 -18.99
C LYS A 5 -15.55 -3.67 -19.01
N PHE A 6 -14.67 -4.12 -18.11
CA PHE A 6 -13.25 -3.75 -18.12
C PHE A 6 -12.55 -4.49 -19.26
N GLU A 7 -11.82 -3.76 -20.09
CA GLU A 7 -11.00 -4.32 -21.18
C GLU A 7 -9.52 -4.16 -20.84
N ARG A 8 -8.79 -5.27 -20.79
CA ARG A 8 -7.34 -5.30 -20.50
C ARG A 8 -6.55 -5.00 -21.79
N THR A 9 -6.39 -3.72 -22.10
CA THR A 9 -5.67 -3.28 -23.32
C THR A 9 -4.22 -2.87 -23.05
N LYS A 10 -3.87 -2.60 -21.79
CA LYS A 10 -2.55 -2.12 -21.34
C LYS A 10 -2.09 -2.88 -20.12
N PRO A 11 -0.76 -2.97 -19.88
CA PRO A 11 -0.24 -3.49 -18.61
C PRO A 11 -0.80 -2.71 -17.42
N HIS A 12 -1.26 -3.42 -16.39
CA HIS A 12 -1.79 -2.83 -15.16
C HIS A 12 -0.71 -2.70 -14.10
N VAL A 13 -0.58 -1.51 -13.50
CA VAL A 13 0.41 -1.18 -12.48
C VAL A 13 -0.29 -0.48 -11.32
N ASN A 14 0.00 -0.93 -10.09
CA ASN A 14 -0.48 -0.27 -8.88
C ASN A 14 0.59 0.69 -8.39
N ILE A 15 0.27 1.96 -8.31
CA ILE A 15 1.15 2.97 -7.71
C ILE A 15 0.42 3.69 -6.59
N GLY A 16 1.14 4.47 -5.81
CA GLY A 16 0.48 5.30 -4.81
C GLY A 16 1.35 6.41 -4.31
N THR A 17 0.73 7.36 -3.61
CA THR A 17 1.38 8.48 -2.96
C THR A 17 1.66 8.16 -1.50
N ILE A 18 2.91 8.36 -1.07
CA ILE A 18 3.39 8.26 0.30
C ILE A 18 4.12 9.55 0.71
N GLY A 19 4.28 9.80 1.98
CA GLY A 19 4.99 10.98 2.49
C GLY A 19 4.26 11.62 3.67
N HIS A 20 4.86 12.69 4.20
CA HIS A 20 4.37 13.37 5.40
C HIS A 20 2.97 13.98 5.21
N ILE A 21 2.27 14.22 6.31
CA ILE A 21 1.03 15.01 6.32
C ILE A 21 1.29 16.39 5.73
N ASP A 22 0.31 16.99 5.07
CA ASP A 22 0.36 18.33 4.45
C ASP A 22 1.42 18.54 3.34
N HIS A 23 2.16 17.49 2.93
CA HIS A 23 3.06 17.58 1.78
C HIS A 23 2.35 17.58 0.43
N GLY A 24 1.01 17.41 0.39
CA GLY A 24 0.18 17.56 -0.79
C GLY A 24 -0.03 16.29 -1.62
N LYS A 25 -0.04 15.10 -1.01
CA LYS A 25 -0.29 13.81 -1.66
C LYS A 25 -1.62 13.78 -2.41
N THR A 26 -2.72 14.07 -1.72
CA THR A 26 -4.07 14.08 -2.29
C THR A 26 -4.22 15.17 -3.35
N THR A 27 -3.58 16.33 -3.15
CA THR A 27 -3.54 17.42 -4.15
C THR A 27 -2.83 16.95 -5.42
N LEU A 28 -1.72 16.22 -5.29
CA LEU A 28 -0.99 15.66 -6.42
C LEU A 28 -1.84 14.60 -7.16
N THR A 29 -2.50 13.72 -6.41
CA THR A 29 -3.41 12.71 -6.98
C THR A 29 -4.53 13.37 -7.80
N ALA A 30 -5.16 14.44 -7.27
CA ALA A 30 -6.16 15.20 -7.99
C ALA A 30 -5.59 15.90 -9.24
N ALA A 31 -4.38 16.47 -9.16
CA ALA A 31 -3.70 17.10 -10.29
C ALA A 31 -3.37 16.11 -11.41
N ILE A 32 -2.93 14.90 -11.07
CA ILE A 32 -2.67 13.82 -12.03
C ILE A 32 -3.96 13.44 -12.75
N THR A 33 -5.07 13.20 -12.03
CA THR A 33 -6.35 12.83 -12.67
C THR A 33 -6.87 13.94 -13.57
N LYS A 34 -6.72 15.22 -13.17
CA LYS A 34 -7.07 16.38 -13.99
C LYS A 34 -6.28 16.45 -15.29
N TYR A 35 -4.95 16.31 -15.18
CA TYR A 35 -4.05 16.35 -16.34
C TYR A 35 -4.36 15.22 -17.34
N LEU A 36 -4.53 13.98 -16.85
CA LEU A 36 -4.81 12.84 -17.70
C LEU A 36 -6.24 12.86 -18.26
N ALA A 37 -7.21 13.45 -17.53
CA ALA A 37 -8.57 13.63 -18.05
C ALA A 37 -8.61 14.52 -19.31
N MET A 38 -7.76 15.55 -19.41
CA MET A 38 -7.64 16.37 -20.62
C MET A 38 -7.17 15.58 -21.84
N GLN A 39 -6.48 14.44 -21.60
CA GLN A 39 -5.99 13.54 -22.65
C GLN A 39 -6.89 12.33 -22.87
N GLY A 40 -8.03 12.25 -22.15
CA GLY A 40 -8.96 11.12 -22.22
C GLY A 40 -8.48 9.86 -21.47
N GLY A 41 -7.43 9.98 -20.66
CA GLY A 41 -6.84 8.87 -19.90
C GLY A 41 -7.37 8.73 -18.47
N ALA A 42 -8.27 9.58 -18.02
CA ALA A 42 -8.87 9.52 -16.69
C ALA A 42 -10.28 10.14 -16.67
N GLU A 43 -11.05 9.81 -15.62
CA GLU A 43 -12.14 10.66 -15.15
C GLU A 43 -11.57 11.59 -14.08
N TYR A 44 -11.76 12.92 -14.25
CA TYR A 44 -11.27 13.87 -13.26
C TYR A 44 -11.90 13.61 -11.89
N THR A 45 -11.06 13.38 -10.91
CA THR A 45 -11.46 13.16 -9.52
C THR A 45 -11.02 14.36 -8.69
N ASP A 46 -11.99 15.17 -8.26
CA ASP A 46 -11.75 16.33 -7.41
C ASP A 46 -11.21 15.90 -6.02
N TYR A 47 -10.44 16.78 -5.40
CA TYR A 47 -9.88 16.59 -4.05
C TYR A 47 -10.92 16.09 -3.04
N SER A 48 -12.10 16.73 -3.00
CA SER A 48 -13.21 16.35 -2.11
C SER A 48 -13.85 15.01 -2.43
N SER A 49 -13.58 14.46 -3.62
CA SER A 49 -14.03 13.15 -4.05
C SER A 49 -13.02 12.05 -3.76
N ILE A 50 -11.77 12.39 -3.49
CA ILE A 50 -10.73 11.48 -3.00
C ILE A 50 -10.92 11.30 -1.50
N ASP A 51 -10.89 12.38 -0.71
CA ASP A 51 -11.17 12.39 0.73
C ASP A 51 -12.70 12.44 0.96
N LYS A 52 -13.33 11.28 1.01
CA LYS A 52 -14.80 11.15 1.02
C LYS A 52 -15.43 11.22 2.40
N ALA A 53 -14.71 10.76 3.44
CA ALA A 53 -15.26 10.70 4.79
C ALA A 53 -15.51 12.12 5.36
N PRO A 54 -16.61 12.34 6.08
CA PRO A 54 -16.86 13.64 6.73
C PRO A 54 -15.70 14.10 7.61
N GLU A 55 -15.07 13.18 8.35
CA GLU A 55 -13.94 13.47 9.22
C GLU A 55 -12.68 13.86 8.44
N GLU A 56 -12.44 13.28 7.25
CA GLU A 56 -11.35 13.66 6.36
C GLU A 56 -11.50 15.11 5.89
N ARG A 57 -12.71 15.47 5.47
CA ARG A 57 -13.03 16.84 5.02
C ARG A 57 -12.94 17.88 6.13
N GLU A 58 -13.43 17.51 7.32
CA GLU A 58 -13.41 18.41 8.48
C GLU A 58 -12.00 18.69 8.97
N ARG A 59 -11.14 17.69 8.96
CA ARG A 59 -9.74 17.79 9.41
C ARG A 59 -8.76 18.17 8.31
N GLY A 60 -9.16 18.08 7.04
CA GLY A 60 -8.29 18.29 5.88
C GLY A 60 -7.17 17.27 5.75
N ILE A 61 -7.38 16.04 6.24
CA ILE A 61 -6.37 14.96 6.24
C ILE A 61 -6.98 13.67 5.70
N THR A 62 -6.19 12.91 4.94
CA THR A 62 -6.57 11.56 4.51
C THR A 62 -6.46 10.57 5.67
N ILE A 63 -7.54 9.85 5.96
CA ILE A 63 -7.63 8.83 7.00
C ILE A 63 -7.57 7.43 6.40
N ASN A 64 -8.39 7.19 5.36
CA ASN A 64 -8.48 5.92 4.67
C ASN A 64 -7.74 5.99 3.33
N THR A 65 -7.26 4.84 2.85
CA THR A 65 -6.72 4.77 1.50
C THR A 65 -7.82 5.03 0.48
N ALA A 66 -7.56 5.92 -0.47
CA ALA A 66 -8.44 6.16 -1.60
C ALA A 66 -7.84 5.55 -2.88
N HIS A 67 -8.69 4.99 -3.73
CA HIS A 67 -8.26 4.40 -5.00
C HIS A 67 -8.81 5.22 -6.15
N VAL A 68 -7.94 5.63 -7.06
CA VAL A 68 -8.28 6.32 -8.31
C VAL A 68 -7.73 5.52 -9.50
N GLU A 69 -8.45 5.58 -10.61
CA GLU A 69 -8.07 4.92 -11.86
C GLU A 69 -7.66 5.96 -12.90
N TYR A 70 -6.58 5.70 -13.60
CA TYR A 70 -6.21 6.45 -14.78
C TYR A 70 -5.28 5.66 -15.70
N GLU A 71 -5.07 6.16 -16.91
CA GLU A 71 -4.15 5.56 -17.86
C GLU A 71 -3.31 6.60 -18.61
N THR A 72 -2.10 6.19 -18.98
CA THR A 72 -1.25 6.85 -19.94
C THR A 72 -1.37 6.17 -21.30
N ALA A 73 -0.62 6.63 -22.29
CA ALA A 73 -0.51 5.93 -23.56
C ALA A 73 0.05 4.51 -23.42
N LYS A 74 0.86 4.25 -22.37
CA LYS A 74 1.61 3.00 -22.17
C LYS A 74 0.97 2.03 -21.21
N ARG A 75 0.32 2.52 -20.13
CA ARG A 75 -0.10 1.73 -18.97
C ARG A 75 -1.44 2.16 -18.41
N HIS A 76 -2.10 1.23 -17.75
CA HIS A 76 -3.26 1.44 -16.90
C HIS A 76 -2.83 1.43 -15.44
N TYR A 77 -3.26 2.42 -14.65
CA TYR A 77 -2.87 2.59 -13.26
C TYR A 77 -4.05 2.51 -12.29
N ALA A 78 -3.88 1.74 -11.22
CA ALA A 78 -4.60 1.92 -9.98
C ALA A 78 -3.71 2.75 -9.05
N HIS A 79 -4.18 3.91 -8.63
CA HIS A 79 -3.45 4.80 -7.73
C HIS A 79 -4.06 4.75 -6.34
N VAL A 80 -3.24 4.47 -5.35
CA VAL A 80 -3.60 4.41 -3.93
C VAL A 80 -3.11 5.68 -3.25
N ASP A 81 -4.01 6.56 -2.87
CA ASP A 81 -3.68 7.72 -2.03
C ASP A 81 -3.62 7.30 -0.56
N CYS A 82 -2.44 7.39 0.04
CA CYS A 82 -2.19 6.93 1.41
C CYS A 82 -2.28 8.07 2.42
N PRO A 83 -2.80 7.80 3.65
CA PRO A 83 -2.75 8.77 4.73
C PRO A 83 -1.30 9.11 5.10
N GLY A 84 -1.09 10.37 5.51
CA GLY A 84 0.22 10.87 5.93
C GLY A 84 0.40 10.94 7.44
N HIS A 85 -0.66 10.86 8.22
CA HIS A 85 -0.62 11.02 9.67
C HIS A 85 -0.26 9.72 10.39
N ALA A 86 0.57 9.81 11.43
CA ALA A 86 1.05 8.66 12.20
C ALA A 86 -0.07 7.79 12.81
N ASP A 87 -1.21 8.39 13.18
CA ASP A 87 -2.35 7.64 13.73
C ASP A 87 -2.97 6.66 12.73
N TYR A 88 -2.79 6.88 11.43
CA TYR A 88 -3.37 6.08 10.35
C TYR A 88 -2.35 5.19 9.64
N ILE A 89 -1.22 4.93 10.29
CA ILE A 89 -0.12 4.15 9.73
C ILE A 89 -0.56 2.72 9.31
N LYS A 90 -1.57 2.14 9.97
CA LYS A 90 -2.15 0.85 9.57
C LYS A 90 -2.74 0.89 8.15
N ASN A 91 -3.44 1.97 7.84
CA ASN A 91 -4.02 2.16 6.51
C ASN A 91 -2.93 2.45 5.47
N MET A 92 -1.88 3.20 5.88
CA MET A 92 -0.70 3.41 5.04
C MET A 92 0.01 2.09 4.70
N ILE A 93 0.26 1.22 5.69
CA ILE A 93 0.89 -0.09 5.47
C ILE A 93 0.04 -0.95 4.51
N THR A 94 -1.28 -0.98 4.73
CA THR A 94 -2.20 -1.71 3.86
C THR A 94 -2.18 -1.18 2.43
N GLY A 95 -2.18 0.14 2.26
CA GLY A 95 -2.07 0.77 0.95
C GLY A 95 -0.73 0.50 0.27
N ALA A 96 0.38 0.67 1.01
CA ALA A 96 1.72 0.44 0.48
C ALA A 96 1.95 -1.02 0.05
N ALA A 97 1.38 -1.98 0.76
CA ALA A 97 1.47 -3.40 0.40
C ALA A 97 0.82 -3.73 -0.96
N GLN A 98 -0.02 -2.85 -1.48
CA GLN A 98 -0.66 -3.00 -2.78
C GLN A 98 0.17 -2.41 -3.94
N MET A 99 1.20 -1.62 -3.66
CA MET A 99 1.92 -0.84 -4.66
C MET A 99 2.99 -1.67 -5.39
N ASP A 100 3.08 -1.49 -6.69
CA ASP A 100 4.19 -1.94 -7.54
C ASP A 100 5.26 -0.84 -7.66
N GLY A 101 4.93 0.38 -7.23
CA GLY A 101 5.82 1.52 -7.12
C GLY A 101 5.17 2.66 -6.33
N ALA A 102 5.95 3.53 -5.73
CA ALA A 102 5.44 4.64 -4.94
C ALA A 102 5.99 5.99 -5.42
N ILE A 103 5.16 7.02 -5.29
CA ILE A 103 5.54 8.43 -5.44
C ILE A 103 5.71 9.00 -4.04
N LEU A 104 6.93 9.29 -3.66
CA LEU A 104 7.25 9.96 -2.41
C LEU A 104 7.06 11.47 -2.59
N VAL A 105 6.08 12.04 -1.90
CA VAL A 105 5.75 13.46 -1.96
C VAL A 105 6.40 14.19 -0.78
N ILE A 106 7.24 15.15 -1.08
CA ILE A 106 7.97 16.00 -0.11
C ILE A 106 7.70 17.44 -0.43
N ALA A 107 7.30 18.24 0.57
CA ALA A 107 7.23 19.70 0.40
C ALA A 107 8.64 20.29 0.40
N ALA A 108 8.98 21.09 -0.61
CA ALA A 108 10.29 21.72 -0.75
C ALA A 108 10.62 22.66 0.42
N SER A 109 9.60 23.29 1.00
CA SER A 109 9.73 24.18 2.17
C SER A 109 10.13 23.46 3.46
N ASP A 110 9.76 22.19 3.60
CA ASP A 110 9.85 21.44 4.86
C ASP A 110 10.94 20.36 4.81
N GLY A 111 11.28 19.89 3.62
CA GLY A 111 12.19 18.76 3.43
C GLY A 111 11.65 17.43 3.97
N PRO A 112 12.50 16.41 4.13
CA PRO A 112 12.11 15.11 4.69
C PRO A 112 11.76 15.21 6.18
N MET A 113 10.54 14.85 6.54
CA MET A 113 9.99 14.88 7.89
C MET A 113 9.92 13.48 8.52
N ALA A 114 9.48 13.38 9.78
CA ALA A 114 9.45 12.12 10.52
C ALA A 114 8.64 11.02 9.82
N GLN A 115 7.43 11.34 9.31
CA GLN A 115 6.62 10.36 8.59
C GLN A 115 7.20 10.02 7.21
N THR A 116 7.98 10.91 6.58
CA THR A 116 8.71 10.58 5.34
C THR A 116 9.65 9.40 5.57
N ARG A 117 10.40 9.44 6.67
CA ARG A 117 11.31 8.37 7.09
C ARG A 117 10.55 7.08 7.41
N GLU A 118 9.48 7.16 8.18
CA GLU A 118 8.65 6.01 8.54
C GLU A 118 8.00 5.39 7.29
N HIS A 119 7.50 6.20 6.36
CA HIS A 119 6.87 5.70 5.13
C HIS A 119 7.87 4.99 4.20
N LEU A 120 9.09 5.50 4.05
CA LEU A 120 10.15 4.80 3.29
C LEU A 120 10.53 3.47 3.93
N LEU A 121 10.71 3.44 5.26
CA LEU A 121 10.95 2.22 6.00
C LEU A 121 9.85 1.18 5.75
N LEU A 122 8.60 1.59 5.90
CA LEU A 122 7.45 0.70 5.72
C LEU A 122 7.29 0.25 4.27
N ALA A 123 7.46 1.15 3.30
CA ALA A 123 7.46 0.79 1.88
C ALA A 123 8.50 -0.29 1.56
N ARG A 124 9.71 -0.16 2.15
CA ARG A 124 10.76 -1.18 2.03
C ARG A 124 10.35 -2.50 2.66
N GLN A 125 9.72 -2.48 3.82
CA GLN A 125 9.29 -3.67 4.55
C GLN A 125 8.17 -4.43 3.84
N VAL A 126 7.19 -3.72 3.27
CA VAL A 126 6.12 -4.35 2.47
C VAL A 126 6.55 -4.66 1.04
N ASN A 127 7.84 -4.44 0.74
CA ASN A 127 8.47 -4.78 -0.53
C ASN A 127 7.95 -3.98 -1.73
N VAL A 128 7.72 -2.66 -1.55
CA VAL A 128 7.56 -1.75 -2.69
C VAL A 128 8.87 -1.74 -3.48
N PRO A 129 8.88 -2.18 -4.73
CA PRO A 129 10.14 -2.42 -5.44
C PRO A 129 10.81 -1.14 -5.93
N SER A 130 10.05 -0.09 -6.16
CA SER A 130 10.54 1.15 -6.79
C SER A 130 9.85 2.38 -6.19
N VAL A 131 10.64 3.42 -5.96
CA VAL A 131 10.17 4.73 -5.48
C VAL A 131 10.69 5.79 -6.43
N LEU A 132 9.88 6.81 -6.70
CA LEU A 132 10.31 8.07 -7.31
C LEU A 132 9.82 9.24 -6.45
N VAL A 133 10.35 10.43 -6.65
CA VAL A 133 10.08 11.58 -5.78
C VAL A 133 9.39 12.70 -6.54
N PHE A 134 8.37 13.27 -5.92
CA PHE A 134 7.81 14.54 -6.33
C PHE A 134 8.11 15.59 -5.25
N LEU A 135 9.03 16.50 -5.55
CA LEU A 135 9.35 17.66 -4.70
C LEU A 135 8.29 18.73 -4.95
N ASN A 136 7.31 18.75 -4.07
CA ASN A 136 6.12 19.60 -4.18
C ASN A 136 6.32 20.97 -3.54
N LYS A 137 5.42 21.91 -3.85
CA LYS A 137 5.41 23.29 -3.31
C LYS A 137 6.68 24.08 -3.66
N CYS A 138 7.33 23.79 -4.78
CA CYS A 138 8.50 24.55 -5.22
C CYS A 138 8.17 26.02 -5.52
N ASP A 139 6.90 26.36 -5.75
CA ASP A 139 6.40 27.72 -5.88
C ASP A 139 6.52 28.56 -4.59
N GLN A 140 6.79 27.94 -3.46
CA GLN A 140 6.98 28.59 -2.16
C GLN A 140 8.45 28.81 -1.80
N VAL A 141 9.37 28.38 -2.63
CA VAL A 141 10.83 28.44 -2.40
C VAL A 141 11.49 29.15 -3.57
N ASP A 142 11.98 30.35 -3.33
CA ASP A 142 12.66 31.16 -4.35
C ASP A 142 14.17 30.87 -4.44
N ASP A 143 14.72 30.10 -3.49
CA ASP A 143 16.14 29.81 -3.38
C ASP A 143 16.47 28.45 -4.01
N GLU A 144 17.19 28.49 -5.15
CA GLU A 144 17.61 27.30 -5.87
C GLU A 144 18.60 26.43 -5.07
N GLU A 145 19.49 27.05 -4.28
CA GLU A 145 20.45 26.32 -3.44
C GLU A 145 19.73 25.52 -2.35
N LEU A 146 18.62 26.04 -1.82
CA LEU A 146 17.78 25.32 -0.86
C LEU A 146 17.10 24.12 -1.52
N LEU A 147 16.59 24.25 -2.75
CA LEU A 147 16.00 23.13 -3.48
C LEU A 147 17.03 22.01 -3.73
N GLU A 148 18.25 22.38 -4.14
CA GLU A 148 19.35 21.42 -4.33
C GLU A 148 19.73 20.71 -3.02
N LEU A 149 19.76 21.43 -1.91
CA LEU A 149 20.04 20.87 -0.58
C LEU A 149 18.98 19.85 -0.16
N VAL A 150 17.70 20.18 -0.35
CA VAL A 150 16.59 19.27 -0.05
C VAL A 150 16.67 18.02 -0.93
N GLU A 151 16.98 18.16 -2.21
CA GLU A 151 17.18 16.98 -3.08
C GLU A 151 18.32 16.09 -2.60
N MET A 152 19.43 16.67 -2.18
CA MET A 152 20.56 15.91 -1.66
C MET A 152 20.18 15.15 -0.40
N GLU A 153 19.46 15.77 0.54
CA GLU A 153 18.96 15.11 1.75
C GLU A 153 18.00 13.95 1.40
N VAL A 154 17.14 14.16 0.40
CA VAL A 154 16.21 13.11 -0.07
C VAL A 154 16.97 11.93 -0.67
N ARG A 155 18.02 12.15 -1.47
CA ARG A 155 18.86 11.09 -2.05
C ARG A 155 19.57 10.28 -0.97
N GLU A 156 20.18 10.95 0.01
CA GLU A 156 20.79 10.29 1.17
C GLU A 156 19.79 9.45 1.96
N LEU A 157 18.56 9.96 2.12
CA LEU A 157 17.50 9.25 2.81
C LEU A 157 17.03 8.00 2.04
N LEU A 158 16.91 8.08 0.71
CA LEU A 158 16.57 6.94 -0.14
C LEU A 158 17.63 5.85 -0.02
N ASP A 159 18.92 6.20 -0.12
CA ASP A 159 20.03 5.26 0.03
C ASP A 159 20.06 4.60 1.41
N PHE A 160 19.80 5.38 2.47
CA PHE A 160 19.70 4.86 3.84
C PHE A 160 18.64 3.76 3.98
N TYR A 161 17.49 3.89 3.30
CA TYR A 161 16.44 2.88 3.30
C TYR A 161 16.57 1.83 2.19
N GLY A 162 17.68 1.83 1.44
CA GLY A 162 18.01 0.83 0.43
C GLY A 162 17.28 1.00 -0.90
N PHE A 163 16.86 2.21 -1.22
CA PHE A 163 16.45 2.62 -2.56
C PHE A 163 17.61 3.32 -3.27
N PRO A 164 17.74 3.26 -4.62
CA PRO A 164 18.87 3.84 -5.34
C PRO A 164 18.75 5.38 -5.38
N GLY A 165 19.27 6.08 -4.37
CA GLY A 165 19.12 7.53 -4.20
C GLY A 165 19.65 8.34 -5.38
N ASP A 166 20.86 8.01 -5.87
CA ASP A 166 21.48 8.73 -6.99
C ASP A 166 20.71 8.60 -8.30
N ASP A 167 20.13 7.42 -8.57
CA ASP A 167 19.43 7.13 -9.82
C ASP A 167 17.94 7.49 -9.77
N THR A 168 17.37 7.65 -8.57
CA THR A 168 15.93 7.91 -8.40
C THR A 168 15.52 9.25 -9.01
N PRO A 169 14.51 9.27 -9.91
CA PRO A 169 13.98 10.52 -10.45
C PRO A 169 13.38 11.38 -9.35
N ILE A 170 13.78 12.66 -9.31
CA ILE A 170 13.18 13.70 -8.46
C ILE A 170 12.61 14.76 -9.38
N ILE A 171 11.30 14.91 -9.37
CA ILE A 171 10.56 15.87 -10.18
C ILE A 171 10.15 17.04 -9.29
N ARG A 172 10.56 18.26 -9.65
CA ARG A 172 10.21 19.50 -8.97
C ARG A 172 8.92 20.08 -9.52
N GLY A 173 8.03 20.59 -8.65
CA GLY A 173 6.82 21.21 -9.13
C GLY A 173 5.88 21.73 -8.05
N SER A 174 4.72 22.17 -8.49
CA SER A 174 3.59 22.56 -7.63
C SER A 174 2.32 21.84 -8.09
N ALA A 175 1.91 20.85 -7.30
CA ALA A 175 0.66 20.14 -7.55
C ALA A 175 -0.54 21.09 -7.47
N LEU A 176 -0.49 22.08 -6.58
CA LEU A 176 -1.57 23.06 -6.43
C LEU A 176 -1.71 23.92 -7.69
N ASN A 177 -0.62 24.45 -8.22
CA ASN A 177 -0.66 25.29 -9.43
C ASN A 177 -1.23 24.51 -10.63
N ALA A 178 -0.86 23.25 -10.78
CA ALA A 178 -1.45 22.36 -11.79
C ALA A 178 -2.95 22.13 -11.54
N LEU A 179 -3.35 21.90 -10.27
CA LEU A 179 -4.74 21.62 -9.92
C LEU A 179 -5.65 22.82 -10.14
N VAL A 180 -5.22 24.04 -9.77
CA VAL A 180 -6.06 25.26 -9.87
C VAL A 180 -5.98 25.95 -11.24
N SER A 181 -5.06 25.53 -12.12
CA SER A 181 -4.94 26.11 -13.48
C SER A 181 -6.27 25.97 -14.24
N GLU A 182 -6.70 27.02 -14.90
CA GLU A 182 -7.88 27.02 -15.76
C GLU A 182 -7.55 26.63 -17.23
N SER A 183 -6.27 26.39 -17.52
CA SER A 183 -5.85 25.97 -18.86
C SER A 183 -6.43 24.61 -19.24
N THR A 184 -6.92 24.50 -20.45
CA THR A 184 -7.35 23.22 -21.07
C THR A 184 -6.31 22.64 -22.01
N ASP A 185 -5.15 23.30 -22.16
CA ASP A 185 -4.02 22.81 -22.94
C ASP A 185 -3.10 21.96 -22.04
N PRO A 186 -2.97 20.63 -22.29
CA PRO A 186 -2.08 19.78 -21.52
C PRO A 186 -0.60 20.13 -21.66
N ASN A 187 -0.22 21.01 -22.61
CA ASN A 187 1.15 21.50 -22.75
C ASN A 187 1.39 22.86 -22.06
N ALA A 188 0.40 23.38 -21.33
CA ALA A 188 0.59 24.61 -20.57
C ALA A 188 1.68 24.42 -19.49
N PRO A 189 2.46 25.48 -19.19
CA PRO A 189 3.60 25.38 -18.26
C PRO A 189 3.23 24.84 -16.88
N GLU A 190 2.01 25.11 -16.41
CA GLU A 190 1.50 24.68 -15.10
C GLU A 190 1.40 23.15 -14.99
N TYR A 191 1.25 22.44 -16.11
CA TYR A 191 1.17 20.97 -16.15
C TYR A 191 2.51 20.30 -16.45
N ALA A 192 3.58 21.06 -16.73
CA ALA A 192 4.87 20.51 -17.13
C ALA A 192 5.41 19.50 -16.10
N CYS A 193 5.32 19.82 -14.80
CA CYS A 193 5.78 18.95 -13.74
C CYS A 193 4.94 17.66 -13.62
N ILE A 194 3.63 17.72 -13.88
CA ILE A 194 2.75 16.53 -13.85
C ILE A 194 3.04 15.63 -15.05
N LYS A 195 3.28 16.23 -16.23
CA LYS A 195 3.70 15.49 -17.42
C LYS A 195 5.02 14.76 -17.17
N GLU A 196 6.03 15.47 -16.68
CA GLU A 196 7.34 14.93 -16.35
C GLU A 196 7.24 13.78 -15.32
N LEU A 197 6.41 13.99 -14.28
CA LEU A 197 6.13 12.95 -13.29
C LEU A 197 5.56 11.69 -13.94
N MET A 198 4.54 11.82 -14.79
CA MET A 198 3.91 10.67 -15.43
C MET A 198 4.82 9.97 -16.43
N ASP A 199 5.66 10.72 -17.15
CA ASP A 199 6.70 10.16 -18.02
C ASP A 199 7.75 9.39 -17.19
N ALA A 200 8.14 9.90 -16.04
CA ALA A 200 9.03 9.21 -15.10
C ALA A 200 8.37 7.95 -14.50
N VAL A 201 7.11 8.01 -14.09
CA VAL A 201 6.33 6.84 -13.62
C VAL A 201 6.29 5.74 -14.67
N ASP A 202 6.01 6.10 -15.92
CA ASP A 202 5.94 5.16 -17.06
C ASP A 202 7.28 4.46 -17.39
N THR A 203 8.40 5.08 -17.02
CA THR A 203 9.75 4.60 -17.38
C THR A 203 10.50 4.00 -16.20
N TRP A 204 10.38 4.59 -15.02
CA TRP A 204 11.12 4.20 -13.83
C TRP A 204 10.50 3.01 -13.09
N ILE A 205 9.17 3.01 -12.93
CA ILE A 205 8.49 1.91 -12.25
C ILE A 205 8.43 0.70 -13.18
N PRO A 206 9.02 -0.45 -12.81
CA PRO A 206 9.01 -1.63 -13.66
C PRO A 206 7.58 -2.17 -13.82
N THR A 207 7.28 -2.79 -14.96
CA THR A 207 6.07 -3.58 -15.10
C THR A 207 6.22 -4.82 -14.22
N PRO A 208 5.30 -5.03 -13.26
CA PRO A 208 5.44 -6.11 -12.30
C PRO A 208 5.28 -7.49 -12.95
N ASP A 209 6.10 -8.45 -12.49
CA ASP A 209 5.92 -9.85 -12.83
C ASP A 209 4.79 -10.44 -11.98
N ARG A 210 3.68 -10.81 -12.62
CA ARG A 210 2.49 -11.30 -11.96
C ARG A 210 2.56 -12.82 -11.77
N LYS A 211 2.34 -13.28 -10.54
CA LYS A 211 2.34 -14.71 -10.18
C LYS A 211 0.98 -15.35 -10.51
N GLU A 212 0.60 -15.36 -11.79
CA GLU A 212 -0.72 -15.82 -12.23
C GLU A 212 -0.90 -17.35 -12.14
N ASP A 213 0.19 -18.10 -12.29
CA ASP A 213 0.18 -19.57 -12.23
C ASP A 213 0.05 -20.13 -10.81
N MET A 214 0.15 -19.30 -9.79
CA MET A 214 0.00 -19.70 -8.39
C MET A 214 -1.49 -19.83 -7.99
N PRO A 215 -1.80 -20.57 -6.92
CA PRO A 215 -3.15 -20.60 -6.37
C PRO A 215 -3.63 -19.20 -6.01
N PHE A 216 -4.87 -18.85 -6.39
CA PHE A 216 -5.48 -17.56 -6.11
C PHE A 216 -5.42 -17.21 -4.62
N LEU A 217 -5.04 -15.96 -4.33
CA LEU A 217 -5.03 -15.36 -3.00
C LEU A 217 -5.29 -13.86 -3.10
N MET A 218 -6.24 -13.39 -2.30
CA MET A 218 -6.59 -11.98 -2.17
C MET A 218 -6.79 -11.63 -0.69
N PRO A 219 -5.92 -10.83 -0.06
CA PRO A 219 -6.16 -10.27 1.26
C PRO A 219 -7.39 -9.37 1.26
N VAL A 220 -8.21 -9.49 2.30
CA VAL A 220 -9.42 -8.66 2.48
C VAL A 220 -9.03 -7.35 3.16
N GLU A 221 -9.35 -6.23 2.52
CA GLU A 221 -9.06 -4.87 3.00
C GLU A 221 -10.27 -4.20 3.61
N ASP A 222 -11.41 -4.35 2.97
CA ASP A 222 -12.69 -3.82 3.45
C ASP A 222 -13.85 -4.74 3.07
N VAL A 223 -14.93 -4.64 3.82
CA VAL A 223 -16.13 -5.44 3.61
C VAL A 223 -17.37 -4.57 3.74
N PHE A 224 -18.19 -4.55 2.71
CA PHE A 224 -19.45 -3.82 2.73
C PHE A 224 -20.58 -4.62 2.09
N THR A 225 -21.80 -4.19 2.32
CA THR A 225 -23.00 -4.84 1.78
C THR A 225 -23.64 -3.96 0.73
N ILE A 226 -23.95 -4.54 -0.43
CA ILE A 226 -24.78 -3.89 -1.46
C ILE A 226 -26.22 -4.39 -1.28
N SER A 227 -27.14 -3.47 -1.02
CA SER A 227 -28.56 -3.80 -0.85
C SER A 227 -29.10 -4.59 -2.05
N GLY A 228 -29.70 -5.75 -1.79
CA GLY A 228 -30.25 -6.65 -2.82
C GLY A 228 -29.21 -7.46 -3.62
N ARG A 229 -27.90 -7.28 -3.39
CA ARG A 229 -26.85 -8.04 -4.09
C ARG A 229 -26.04 -8.96 -3.16
N GLY A 230 -25.70 -8.50 -1.96
CA GLY A 230 -24.96 -9.28 -0.97
C GLY A 230 -23.71 -8.58 -0.46
N THR A 231 -22.82 -9.38 0.13
CA THR A 231 -21.56 -8.92 0.73
C THR A 231 -20.45 -8.87 -0.32
N VAL A 232 -19.72 -7.76 -0.33
CA VAL A 232 -18.53 -7.53 -1.16
C VAL A 232 -17.33 -7.43 -0.28
N ALA A 233 -16.29 -8.22 -0.59
CA ALA A 233 -14.96 -8.09 -0.03
C ALA A 233 -14.06 -7.40 -1.07
N THR A 234 -13.35 -6.35 -0.66
CA THR A 234 -12.38 -5.66 -1.50
C THR A 234 -10.96 -6.04 -1.14
N GLY A 235 -10.08 -5.99 -2.11
CA GLY A 235 -8.65 -6.21 -1.93
C GLY A 235 -7.91 -6.29 -3.24
N ARG A 236 -6.59 -6.27 -3.15
CA ARG A 236 -5.70 -6.56 -4.28
C ARG A 236 -5.47 -8.07 -4.39
N VAL A 237 -5.60 -8.61 -5.58
CA VAL A 237 -5.20 -10.00 -5.84
C VAL A 237 -3.68 -10.12 -5.74
N GLU A 238 -3.18 -10.83 -4.73
CA GLU A 238 -1.75 -11.02 -4.48
C GLU A 238 -1.12 -11.98 -5.50
N ARG A 239 -1.86 -13.05 -5.86
CA ARG A 239 -1.42 -14.06 -6.82
C ARG A 239 -2.59 -14.86 -7.40
N GLY A 240 -2.32 -15.53 -8.51
CA GLY A 240 -3.25 -16.43 -9.18
C GLY A 240 -4.38 -15.71 -9.91
N GLN A 241 -5.31 -16.52 -10.38
CA GLN A 241 -6.50 -16.05 -11.09
C GLN A 241 -7.77 -16.65 -10.48
N ARG A 242 -8.90 -15.96 -10.61
CA ARG A 242 -10.23 -16.45 -10.20
C ARG A 242 -11.32 -15.99 -11.15
N LYS A 243 -12.06 -16.97 -11.68
CA LYS A 243 -13.20 -16.69 -12.58
C LYS A 243 -14.50 -16.55 -11.80
N LEU A 244 -15.47 -15.92 -12.44
CA LEU A 244 -16.84 -15.88 -11.93
C LEU A 244 -17.39 -17.31 -11.69
N ASN A 245 -18.20 -17.44 -10.65
CA ASN A 245 -18.83 -18.68 -10.20
C ASN A 245 -17.88 -19.78 -9.71
N GLU A 246 -16.62 -19.46 -9.51
CA GLU A 246 -15.69 -20.38 -8.85
C GLU A 246 -15.73 -20.21 -7.32
N LYS A 247 -15.39 -21.31 -6.63
CA LYS A 247 -15.35 -21.36 -5.17
C LYS A 247 -14.09 -20.68 -4.63
N VAL A 248 -14.24 -19.97 -3.55
CA VAL A 248 -13.14 -19.45 -2.70
C VAL A 248 -13.33 -19.90 -1.27
N GLU A 249 -12.25 -19.97 -0.52
CA GLU A 249 -12.21 -20.22 0.92
C GLU A 249 -11.84 -18.92 1.64
N ILE A 250 -12.54 -18.60 2.71
CA ILE A 250 -12.24 -17.50 3.63
C ILE A 250 -11.34 -18.08 4.72
N VAL A 251 -10.13 -17.53 4.87
CA VAL A 251 -9.10 -18.06 5.77
C VAL A 251 -8.54 -16.97 6.67
N GLY A 252 -8.30 -17.31 7.93
CA GLY A 252 -7.69 -16.43 8.94
C GLY A 252 -8.70 -15.89 9.94
N LEU A 253 -8.19 -15.38 11.08
CA LEU A 253 -8.90 -14.86 12.25
C LEU A 253 -9.80 -15.87 12.97
N SER A 254 -9.97 -17.05 12.40
CA SER A 254 -10.72 -18.19 12.94
C SER A 254 -10.14 -19.48 12.38
N ASP A 255 -10.31 -20.58 13.10
CA ASP A 255 -9.99 -21.95 12.64
C ASP A 255 -11.11 -22.52 11.76
N GLU A 256 -12.27 -21.85 11.68
CA GLU A 256 -13.40 -22.29 10.88
C GLU A 256 -13.10 -22.13 9.38
N LYS A 257 -13.26 -23.21 8.64
CA LYS A 257 -13.18 -23.20 7.18
C LYS A 257 -14.52 -22.81 6.59
N ARG A 258 -14.54 -21.75 5.79
CA ARG A 258 -15.73 -21.31 5.10
C ARG A 258 -15.50 -21.19 3.61
N GLU A 259 -16.21 -21.99 2.83
CA GLU A 259 -16.24 -21.89 1.38
C GLU A 259 -17.41 -21.02 0.93
N THR A 260 -17.20 -20.23 -0.11
CA THR A 260 -18.23 -19.48 -0.81
C THR A 260 -17.94 -19.43 -2.31
N VAL A 261 -18.81 -18.77 -3.07
CA VAL A 261 -18.67 -18.61 -4.51
C VAL A 261 -18.61 -17.12 -4.84
N VAL A 262 -17.66 -16.73 -5.68
CA VAL A 262 -17.56 -15.37 -6.23
C VAL A 262 -18.58 -15.22 -7.36
N THR A 263 -19.64 -14.45 -7.13
CA THR A 263 -20.74 -14.25 -8.10
C THR A 263 -20.62 -12.99 -8.92
N GLY A 264 -19.72 -12.10 -8.56
CA GLY A 264 -19.43 -10.86 -9.28
C GLY A 264 -18.02 -10.38 -8.96
N ILE A 265 -17.35 -9.84 -9.95
CA ILE A 265 -16.03 -9.21 -9.81
C ILE A 265 -16.13 -7.83 -10.47
N GLU A 266 -15.74 -6.81 -9.73
CA GLU A 266 -15.74 -5.42 -10.21
C GLU A 266 -14.40 -4.76 -9.86
N MET A 267 -13.88 -3.96 -10.79
CA MET A 267 -12.74 -3.07 -10.61
C MET A 267 -13.10 -1.70 -11.14
N PHE A 268 -12.99 -0.65 -10.32
CA PHE A 268 -13.39 0.73 -10.68
C PHE A 268 -14.78 0.84 -11.30
N HIS A 269 -15.77 0.16 -10.67
CA HIS A 269 -17.18 0.07 -11.13
C HIS A 269 -17.40 -0.62 -12.49
N LYS A 270 -16.37 -1.19 -13.10
CA LYS A 270 -16.44 -1.99 -14.33
C LYS A 270 -16.48 -3.49 -13.99
N LEU A 271 -17.23 -4.27 -14.77
CA LEU A 271 -17.36 -5.72 -14.57
C LEU A 271 -16.15 -6.46 -15.16
N LEU A 272 -15.67 -7.49 -14.44
CA LEU A 272 -14.66 -8.42 -14.92
C LEU A 272 -15.22 -9.83 -15.01
N ASP A 273 -14.78 -10.61 -16.02
CA ASP A 273 -15.11 -12.04 -16.14
C ASP A 273 -14.22 -12.88 -15.20
N TYR A 274 -13.03 -12.38 -14.89
CA TYR A 274 -12.08 -13.00 -13.99
C TYR A 274 -11.19 -11.92 -13.34
N ALA A 275 -10.67 -12.24 -12.17
CA ALA A 275 -9.63 -11.50 -11.48
C ALA A 275 -8.27 -12.17 -11.67
N GLU A 276 -7.21 -11.40 -11.75
CA GLU A 276 -5.83 -11.88 -11.85
C GLU A 276 -4.90 -11.10 -10.91
N ALA A 277 -3.71 -11.67 -10.67
CA ALA A 277 -2.70 -11.05 -9.81
C ALA A 277 -2.45 -9.59 -10.20
N GLY A 278 -2.55 -8.71 -9.21
CA GLY A 278 -2.40 -7.26 -9.36
C GLY A 278 -3.71 -6.47 -9.43
N ASP A 279 -4.84 -7.10 -9.73
CA ASP A 279 -6.13 -6.41 -9.80
C ASP A 279 -6.59 -5.96 -8.40
N ASN A 280 -7.07 -4.72 -8.30
CA ASN A 280 -7.79 -4.23 -7.12
C ASN A 280 -9.29 -4.43 -7.35
N ILE A 281 -9.88 -5.42 -6.71
CA ILE A 281 -11.24 -5.84 -6.99
C ILE A 281 -12.18 -5.77 -5.79
N GLY A 282 -13.47 -5.64 -6.10
CA GLY A 282 -14.56 -6.02 -5.22
C GLY A 282 -15.13 -7.37 -5.66
N ALA A 283 -15.01 -8.38 -4.79
CA ALA A 283 -15.55 -9.71 -5.01
C ALA A 283 -16.90 -9.86 -4.31
N LEU A 284 -17.99 -10.05 -5.07
CA LEU A 284 -19.33 -10.31 -4.55
C LEU A 284 -19.42 -11.79 -4.13
N LEU A 285 -19.70 -12.04 -2.85
CA LEU A 285 -19.72 -13.37 -2.24
C LEU A 285 -21.14 -13.87 -2.04
N ARG A 286 -21.38 -15.14 -2.38
CA ARG A 286 -22.70 -15.77 -2.24
C ARG A 286 -22.92 -16.28 -0.81
N GLY A 287 -24.03 -15.85 -0.17
CA GLY A 287 -24.48 -16.44 1.10
C GLY A 287 -23.53 -16.16 2.28
N VAL A 288 -22.75 -15.11 2.21
CA VAL A 288 -21.87 -14.62 3.29
C VAL A 288 -22.45 -13.32 3.83
N ALA A 289 -22.72 -13.27 5.13
CA ALA A 289 -23.10 -12.02 5.78
C ALA A 289 -21.87 -11.14 6.05
N LYS A 290 -22.07 -9.81 6.16
CA LYS A 290 -20.95 -8.88 6.46
C LYS A 290 -20.21 -9.24 7.76
N THR A 291 -20.90 -9.81 8.73
CA THR A 291 -20.34 -10.22 10.05
C THR A 291 -19.55 -11.55 9.99
N GLU A 292 -19.52 -12.20 8.84
CA GLU A 292 -18.89 -13.52 8.65
C GLU A 292 -17.59 -13.44 7.86
N ILE A 293 -17.21 -12.24 7.46
CA ILE A 293 -15.93 -11.93 6.80
C ILE A 293 -15.48 -10.56 7.25
N GLU A 294 -14.19 -10.40 7.51
CA GLU A 294 -13.62 -9.16 7.98
C GLU A 294 -12.22 -8.88 7.40
N ARG A 295 -11.79 -7.62 7.51
CA ARG A 295 -10.43 -7.22 7.16
C ARG A 295 -9.40 -8.07 7.90
N GLY A 296 -8.37 -8.52 7.18
CA GLY A 296 -7.32 -9.36 7.71
C GLY A 296 -7.44 -10.83 7.37
N GLN A 297 -8.61 -11.28 6.97
CA GLN A 297 -8.79 -12.57 6.33
C GLN A 297 -8.30 -12.54 4.88
N VAL A 298 -8.18 -13.71 4.27
CA VAL A 298 -7.88 -13.82 2.84
C VAL A 298 -8.95 -14.64 2.13
N LEU A 299 -9.25 -14.28 0.87
CA LEU A 299 -9.94 -15.15 -0.06
C LEU A 299 -8.89 -15.95 -0.81
N SER A 300 -9.00 -17.27 -0.78
CA SER A 300 -8.03 -18.17 -1.41
C SER A 300 -8.68 -19.24 -2.26
N LYS A 301 -7.89 -19.91 -3.11
CA LYS A 301 -8.30 -21.18 -3.69
C LYS A 301 -8.49 -22.18 -2.55
N PRO A 302 -9.61 -22.92 -2.47
CA PRO A 302 -9.84 -23.85 -1.37
C PRO A 302 -8.66 -24.80 -1.13
N GLY A 303 -8.22 -24.88 0.14
CA GLY A 303 -7.13 -25.74 0.59
C GLY A 303 -5.71 -25.27 0.21
N SER A 304 -5.54 -24.08 -0.33
CA SER A 304 -4.21 -23.58 -0.76
C SER A 304 -3.42 -22.82 0.29
N ILE A 305 -4.07 -22.39 1.35
CA ILE A 305 -3.45 -21.73 2.52
C ILE A 305 -4.24 -22.11 3.77
N HIS A 306 -3.58 -22.10 4.93
CA HIS A 306 -4.19 -22.44 6.21
C HIS A 306 -3.95 -21.35 7.25
N PRO A 307 -4.83 -21.23 8.27
CA PRO A 307 -4.59 -20.36 9.41
C PRO A 307 -3.58 -21.02 10.35
N HIS A 308 -2.66 -20.23 10.89
CA HIS A 308 -1.66 -20.67 11.86
C HIS A 308 -1.49 -19.62 12.97
N THR A 309 -1.14 -20.08 14.17
CA THR A 309 -0.79 -19.23 15.30
C THR A 309 0.70 -19.25 15.61
N LYS A 310 1.44 -20.29 15.19
CA LYS A 310 2.85 -20.48 15.55
C LYS A 310 3.74 -20.53 14.33
N PHE A 311 4.79 -19.72 14.35
CA PHE A 311 5.78 -19.69 13.28
C PHE A 311 7.16 -19.31 13.78
N VAL A 312 8.17 -19.59 12.98
CA VAL A 312 9.53 -19.06 13.14
C VAL A 312 9.71 -17.89 12.18
N GLY A 313 10.10 -16.76 12.74
CA GLY A 313 10.40 -15.55 11.97
C GLY A 313 11.88 -15.20 12.06
N GLN A 314 12.51 -14.93 10.92
CA GLN A 314 13.80 -14.25 10.88
C GLN A 314 13.52 -12.76 10.97
N VAL A 315 14.00 -12.10 12.03
CA VAL A 315 13.64 -10.73 12.39
C VAL A 315 14.88 -9.87 12.53
N TYR A 316 14.85 -8.72 11.88
CA TYR A 316 15.74 -7.61 12.12
C TYR A 316 15.09 -6.61 13.07
N VAL A 317 15.79 -6.29 14.17
CA VAL A 317 15.31 -5.33 15.18
C VAL A 317 15.86 -3.95 14.85
N LEU A 318 14.98 -2.99 14.55
CA LEU A 318 15.38 -1.65 14.16
C LEU A 318 16.12 -0.92 15.28
N THR A 319 17.19 -0.23 14.91
CA THR A 319 17.96 0.65 15.79
C THR A 319 17.19 1.93 16.11
N LYS A 320 17.68 2.68 17.10
CA LYS A 320 17.12 4.00 17.44
C LYS A 320 17.21 4.98 16.26
N ASP A 321 18.30 4.94 15.51
CA ASP A 321 18.53 5.86 14.38
C ASP A 321 17.62 5.54 13.20
N GLU A 322 17.16 4.28 13.09
CA GLU A 322 16.13 3.84 12.14
C GLU A 322 14.69 4.09 12.64
N GLY A 323 14.52 4.78 13.78
CA GLY A 323 13.20 5.04 14.39
C GLY A 323 12.69 3.92 15.28
N GLY A 324 13.45 2.87 15.48
CA GLY A 324 13.14 1.70 16.29
C GLY A 324 13.33 1.87 17.79
N ARG A 325 13.71 0.78 18.44
CA ARG A 325 13.95 0.72 19.89
C ARG A 325 15.34 1.24 20.25
N HIS A 326 15.48 1.70 21.52
CA HIS A 326 16.76 2.01 22.14
C HIS A 326 17.09 1.07 23.32
N THR A 327 16.19 0.15 23.66
CA THR A 327 16.34 -0.83 24.74
C THR A 327 16.15 -2.23 24.21
N PRO A 328 16.85 -3.24 24.79
CA PRO A 328 16.62 -4.63 24.42
C PRO A 328 15.22 -5.10 24.82
N PHE A 329 14.78 -6.22 24.26
CA PHE A 329 13.64 -6.96 24.74
C PHE A 329 14.04 -8.40 25.12
N PHE A 330 13.19 -9.03 25.89
CA PHE A 330 13.42 -10.34 26.51
C PHE A 330 12.37 -11.33 26.07
N ASN A 331 12.51 -12.59 26.47
CA ASN A 331 11.47 -13.59 26.30
C ASN A 331 10.11 -13.12 26.83
N ASN A 332 9.03 -13.57 26.18
CA ASN A 332 7.64 -13.17 26.44
C ASN A 332 7.31 -11.70 26.08
N TYR A 333 8.14 -11.05 25.27
CA TYR A 333 7.79 -9.76 24.68
C TYR A 333 6.55 -9.89 23.81
N ARG A 334 5.62 -8.92 23.90
CA ARG A 334 4.27 -8.99 23.30
C ARG A 334 3.99 -7.79 22.41
N PRO A 335 4.63 -7.66 21.25
CA PRO A 335 4.33 -6.60 20.29
C PRO A 335 3.14 -6.97 19.39
N GLN A 336 2.79 -6.05 18.49
CA GLN A 336 1.86 -6.28 17.38
C GLN A 336 2.64 -6.70 16.13
N PHE A 337 2.16 -7.75 15.48
CA PHE A 337 2.66 -8.26 14.20
C PHE A 337 1.70 -7.86 13.10
N TYR A 338 2.22 -7.17 12.10
CA TYR A 338 1.46 -6.71 10.95
C TYR A 338 1.71 -7.63 9.76
N PHE A 339 0.66 -8.31 9.32
CA PHE A 339 0.67 -9.18 8.16
C PHE A 339 -0.37 -8.72 7.15
N ARG A 340 -0.01 -8.51 5.89
CA ARG A 340 -0.95 -8.08 4.84
C ARG A 340 -1.83 -6.90 5.31
N THR A 341 -3.10 -7.17 5.59
CA THR A 341 -4.11 -6.16 5.94
C THR A 341 -4.50 -6.15 7.43
N THR A 342 -3.85 -6.98 8.27
CA THR A 342 -4.19 -7.11 9.70
C THR A 342 -2.99 -6.98 10.62
N ASP A 343 -3.27 -6.68 11.88
CA ASP A 343 -2.33 -6.74 12.99
C ASP A 343 -2.83 -7.66 14.10
N VAL A 344 -1.94 -8.47 14.63
CA VAL A 344 -2.23 -9.43 15.70
C VAL A 344 -1.13 -9.36 16.75
N THR A 345 -1.51 -9.37 18.03
CA THR A 345 -0.55 -9.49 19.12
C THR A 345 0.08 -10.89 19.10
N GLY A 346 1.41 -10.95 19.22
CA GLY A 346 2.14 -12.21 19.33
C GLY A 346 3.10 -12.20 20.51
N ILE A 347 3.43 -13.38 20.99
CA ILE A 347 4.42 -13.62 22.05
C ILE A 347 5.69 -14.11 21.40
N ILE A 348 6.82 -13.45 21.69
CA ILE A 348 8.13 -13.82 21.18
C ILE A 348 8.83 -14.73 22.19
N THR A 349 9.39 -15.84 21.69
CA THR A 349 10.33 -16.69 22.40
C THR A 349 11.65 -16.68 21.66
N LEU A 350 12.71 -16.23 22.35
CA LEU A 350 14.06 -16.17 21.80
C LEU A 350 14.70 -17.59 21.75
N PRO A 351 15.68 -17.80 20.85
CA PRO A 351 16.41 -19.07 20.78
C PRO A 351 17.08 -19.47 22.11
N GLU A 352 17.28 -20.75 22.32
CA GLU A 352 18.01 -21.24 23.50
C GLU A 352 19.40 -20.60 23.59
N GLY A 353 19.74 -20.12 24.80
CA GLY A 353 21.00 -19.42 25.06
C GLY A 353 20.98 -17.91 24.77
N THR A 354 19.88 -17.38 24.24
CA THR A 354 19.69 -15.94 24.01
C THR A 354 18.83 -15.35 25.12
N GLU A 355 19.42 -14.55 26.00
CA GLU A 355 18.69 -13.91 27.11
C GLU A 355 17.92 -12.68 26.67
N MET A 356 18.46 -11.90 25.72
CA MET A 356 17.87 -10.66 25.22
C MET A 356 18.20 -10.46 23.74
N CYS A 357 17.41 -9.62 23.08
CA CYS A 357 17.63 -9.16 21.73
C CYS A 357 17.82 -7.65 21.71
N MET A 358 18.92 -7.19 21.11
CA MET A 358 19.31 -5.78 21.05
C MET A 358 18.78 -5.12 19.76
N PRO A 359 18.56 -3.79 19.76
CA PRO A 359 18.41 -3.04 18.51
C PRO A 359 19.63 -3.24 17.60
N GLY A 360 19.37 -3.55 16.33
CA GLY A 360 20.38 -3.92 15.33
C GLY A 360 20.63 -5.42 15.16
N ASP A 361 20.07 -6.26 16.04
CA ASP A 361 20.22 -7.71 15.92
C ASP A 361 19.34 -8.28 14.80
N ASN A 362 19.87 -9.36 14.19
CA ASN A 362 19.11 -10.22 13.28
C ASN A 362 19.00 -11.61 13.92
N VAL A 363 17.78 -12.00 14.27
CA VAL A 363 17.53 -13.19 15.11
C VAL A 363 16.36 -14.00 14.56
N ASP A 364 16.54 -15.32 14.52
CA ASP A 364 15.43 -16.25 14.29
C ASP A 364 14.68 -16.46 15.61
N MET A 365 13.40 -16.15 15.65
CA MET A 365 12.61 -16.25 16.86
C MET A 365 11.30 -16.99 16.65
N ASN A 366 10.87 -17.70 17.70
CA ASN A 366 9.56 -18.33 17.72
C ASN A 366 8.50 -17.30 18.10
N VAL A 367 7.41 -17.29 17.36
CA VAL A 367 6.28 -16.39 17.60
C VAL A 367 5.01 -17.21 17.76
N GLU A 368 4.24 -16.88 18.79
CA GLU A 368 2.90 -17.40 19.02
C GLU A 368 1.88 -16.26 19.01
N LEU A 369 1.04 -16.24 17.98
CA LEU A 369 -0.02 -15.24 17.82
C LEU A 369 -1.23 -15.58 18.67
N ILE A 370 -1.92 -14.56 19.18
CA ILE A 370 -3.17 -14.74 19.96
C ILE A 370 -4.37 -15.11 19.09
N THR A 371 -4.28 -14.90 17.76
CA THR A 371 -5.34 -15.19 16.80
C THR A 371 -4.71 -15.84 15.57
N PRO A 372 -5.31 -16.90 14.99
CA PRO A 372 -4.79 -17.56 13.81
C PRO A 372 -4.92 -16.64 12.58
N ILE A 373 -3.90 -16.58 11.77
CA ILE A 373 -3.91 -15.84 10.50
C ILE A 373 -3.41 -16.72 9.36
N ALA A 374 -3.77 -16.36 8.13
CA ALA A 374 -3.28 -17.04 6.93
C ALA A 374 -1.79 -16.74 6.72
N ILE A 375 -0.92 -17.65 7.15
CA ILE A 375 0.55 -17.56 7.08
C ILE A 375 1.08 -18.59 6.11
N GLU A 376 2.17 -18.25 5.44
CA GLU A 376 2.98 -19.15 4.63
C GLU A 376 4.46 -18.78 4.71
N ASN A 377 5.35 -19.69 4.38
CA ASN A 377 6.78 -19.42 4.32
C ASN A 377 7.08 -18.32 3.30
N GLY A 378 7.98 -17.41 3.67
CA GLY A 378 8.34 -16.25 2.86
C GLY A 378 7.43 -15.03 3.06
N LEU A 379 6.34 -15.15 3.85
CA LEU A 379 5.49 -14.00 4.17
C LEU A 379 6.25 -13.00 5.04
N ARG A 380 6.29 -11.75 4.61
CA ARG A 380 6.92 -10.65 5.37
C ARG A 380 5.94 -10.07 6.38
N PHE A 381 6.51 -9.54 7.46
CA PHE A 381 5.75 -8.87 8.51
C PHE A 381 6.55 -7.73 9.15
N ALA A 382 5.82 -6.77 9.73
CA ALA A 382 6.39 -5.73 10.57
C ALA A 382 6.03 -5.97 12.03
N ILE A 383 6.92 -5.58 12.94
CA ILE A 383 6.68 -5.62 14.38
C ILE A 383 6.54 -4.19 14.88
N ARG A 384 5.46 -3.90 15.61
CA ARG A 384 5.16 -2.56 16.13
C ARG A 384 4.88 -2.57 17.64
N GLU A 385 5.32 -1.51 18.29
CA GLU A 385 5.07 -1.23 19.71
C GLU A 385 4.83 0.25 19.91
N GLY A 386 3.77 0.62 20.64
CA GLY A 386 3.51 2.02 21.00
C GLY A 386 3.42 2.98 19.83
N GLY A 387 2.88 2.54 18.68
CA GLY A 387 2.77 3.35 17.47
C GLY A 387 4.03 3.42 16.60
N ARG A 388 5.12 2.73 16.97
CA ARG A 388 6.39 2.71 16.22
C ARG A 388 6.66 1.34 15.64
N THR A 389 7.29 1.30 14.48
CA THR A 389 7.86 0.06 13.94
C THR A 389 9.18 -0.21 14.65
N VAL A 390 9.29 -1.39 15.26
CA VAL A 390 10.46 -1.79 16.07
C VAL A 390 11.22 -2.95 15.45
N GLY A 391 10.70 -3.58 14.42
CA GLY A 391 11.35 -4.64 13.70
C GLY A 391 10.60 -5.04 12.45
N SER A 392 11.26 -5.81 11.61
CA SER A 392 10.70 -6.44 10.43
C SER A 392 11.25 -7.83 10.26
N GLY A 393 10.46 -8.71 9.66
CA GLY A 393 10.88 -10.08 9.48
C GLY A 393 10.19 -10.80 8.34
N VAL A 394 10.62 -12.02 8.14
CA VAL A 394 10.06 -12.97 7.19
C VAL A 394 9.79 -14.30 7.89
N VAL A 395 8.67 -14.92 7.57
CA VAL A 395 8.32 -16.27 8.06
C VAL A 395 9.22 -17.29 7.37
N ILE A 396 10.02 -18.01 8.15
CA ILE A 396 10.95 -19.04 7.65
C ILE A 396 10.51 -20.46 7.99
N GLY A 397 9.55 -20.62 8.89
CA GLY A 397 8.99 -21.91 9.27
C GLY A 397 7.64 -21.77 9.95
N ILE A 398 6.76 -22.74 9.76
CA ILE A 398 5.46 -22.82 10.44
C ILE A 398 5.55 -23.97 11.43
N ASN A 399 5.22 -23.68 12.69
CA ASN A 399 5.13 -24.68 13.75
C ASN A 399 3.65 -25.04 13.96
N GLU A 400 3.32 -26.31 13.93
CA GLU A 400 1.96 -26.81 14.25
C GLU A 400 1.69 -26.78 15.75
#